data_7bb17ddc8b24a19deece3027ee2b0f7c
#
_entry.id   7bb17ddc8b24a19deece3027ee2b0f7c
#
_cell.length_a   1.000
_cell.length_b   1.000
_cell.length_c   1.000
_cell.angle_alpha   90.00
_cell.angle_beta   90.00
_cell.angle_gamma   90.00
#
_symmetry.space_group_name_H-M   'P 1'
#
loop_
_entity.id
_entity.type
_entity.pdbx_description
1 polymer ?
#
loop_
_entity_poly.entity_id
_entity_poly.type
_entity_poly.pdbx_seq_one_letter_code
_entity_poly.pdbx_strand_id
1 'polypeptide(L)'
;MKVLILGFGVVGRSIAELMTSYSSSSLGLGDVKVVGISDTSGSIIDEKGVDLYKAVEEKVRKGSLIRSNFENKRPFSGEELIDQVQADVLVETTTTNISTGEPGLTYIRKALSNGLHVVTTNKGPLVTSLPELKKRLKKTR
;
A
#
# COMPACT_ATOMS: atom_id res chain seq x y z
N MET A 1 9.00 -4.79 -10.82
CA MET A 1 7.73 -4.10 -10.50
C MET A 1 7.82 -3.57 -9.07
N LYS A 2 7.57 -2.26 -8.89
CA LYS A 2 7.61 -1.59 -7.57
C LYS A 2 6.19 -1.45 -7.01
N VAL A 3 6.00 -1.81 -5.75
CA VAL A 3 4.69 -1.87 -5.08
C VAL A 3 4.68 -0.99 -3.83
N LEU A 4 3.59 -0.26 -3.62
CA LEU A 4 3.24 0.39 -2.35
C LEU A 4 2.13 -0.41 -1.66
N ILE A 5 2.21 -0.57 -0.33
CA ILE A 5 1.13 -1.14 0.49
C ILE A 5 0.64 -0.07 1.46
N LEU A 6 -0.58 0.40 1.28
CA LEU A 6 -1.24 1.33 2.19
C LEU A 6 -2.26 0.61 3.07
N GLY A 7 -2.11 0.79 4.39
CA GLY A 7 -2.89 0.08 5.38
C GLY A 7 -2.17 -1.17 5.91
N PHE A 8 -1.03 -0.99 6.59
CA PHE A 8 -0.26 -2.10 7.16
C PHE A 8 -0.89 -2.65 8.45
N GLY A 9 -2.20 -2.94 8.35
CA GLY A 9 -3.04 -3.62 9.34
C GLY A 9 -2.99 -5.14 9.17
N VAL A 10 -4.11 -5.82 9.47
CA VAL A 10 -4.18 -7.30 9.35
C VAL A 10 -3.93 -7.75 7.91
N VAL A 11 -4.69 -7.20 6.95
CA VAL A 11 -4.59 -7.62 5.54
C VAL A 11 -3.23 -7.25 4.94
N GLY A 12 -2.76 -6.02 5.13
CA GLY A 12 -1.46 -5.58 4.61
C GLY A 12 -0.29 -6.42 5.13
N ARG A 13 -0.31 -6.76 6.42
CA ARG A 13 0.69 -7.66 7.02
C ARG A 13 0.60 -9.09 6.46
N SER A 14 -0.61 -9.63 6.29
CA SER A 14 -0.77 -10.98 5.72
C SER A 14 -0.24 -11.05 4.29
N ILE A 15 -0.41 -10.00 3.49
CA ILE A 15 0.20 -9.92 2.16
C ILE A 15 1.73 -9.92 2.28
N ALA A 16 2.28 -9.13 3.20
CA ALA A 16 3.73 -9.08 3.44
C ALA A 16 4.28 -10.44 3.89
N GLU A 17 3.60 -11.14 4.79
CA GLU A 17 3.94 -12.50 5.25
C GLU A 17 3.94 -13.50 4.10
N LEU A 18 2.93 -13.47 3.23
CA LEU A 18 2.88 -14.32 2.04
C LEU A 18 4.06 -14.04 1.09
N MET A 19 4.38 -12.77 0.86
CA MET A 19 5.49 -12.37 -0.01
C MET A 19 6.86 -12.80 0.56
N THR A 20 7.00 -12.90 1.88
CA THR A 20 8.24 -13.38 2.53
C THR A 20 8.31 -14.91 2.59
N SER A 21 7.17 -15.59 2.74
CA SER A 21 7.10 -17.05 2.86
C SER A 21 7.30 -17.78 1.53
N TYR A 22 6.96 -17.14 0.42
CA TYR A 22 7.08 -17.72 -0.92
C TYR A 22 8.13 -16.95 -1.71
N SER A 23 9.04 -17.66 -2.36
CA SER A 23 9.96 -16.99 -3.30
C SER A 23 9.17 -16.36 -4.45
N SER A 24 9.63 -15.23 -4.95
CA SER A 24 9.01 -14.55 -6.10
C SER A 24 8.83 -15.49 -7.31
N SER A 25 9.76 -16.44 -7.48
CA SER A 25 9.70 -17.46 -8.53
C SER A 25 8.58 -18.48 -8.31
N SER A 26 8.33 -18.91 -7.06
CA SER A 26 7.26 -19.89 -6.76
C SER A 26 5.86 -19.29 -6.90
N LEU A 27 5.71 -17.97 -6.72
CA LEU A 27 4.46 -17.26 -6.96
C LEU A 27 4.29 -16.78 -8.41
N GLY A 28 5.28 -16.96 -9.27
CA GLY A 28 5.27 -16.42 -10.63
C GLY A 28 5.32 -14.88 -10.69
N LEU A 29 5.70 -14.21 -9.60
CA LEU A 29 5.66 -12.75 -9.46
C LEU A 29 6.86 -12.04 -10.13
N GLY A 30 7.87 -12.77 -10.59
CA GLY A 30 9.09 -12.17 -11.13
C GLY A 30 9.80 -11.30 -10.08
N ASP A 31 10.36 -10.17 -10.51
CA ASP A 31 11.04 -9.22 -9.62
C ASP A 31 10.05 -8.17 -9.07
N VAL A 32 9.27 -8.57 -8.06
CA VAL A 32 8.34 -7.69 -7.34
C VAL A 32 8.99 -7.19 -6.06
N LYS A 33 9.04 -5.86 -5.87
CA LYS A 33 9.60 -5.21 -4.69
C LYS A 33 8.59 -4.28 -4.05
N VAL A 34 8.34 -4.45 -2.76
CA VAL A 34 7.58 -3.48 -1.97
C VAL A 34 8.53 -2.37 -1.55
N VAL A 35 8.36 -1.18 -2.13
CA VAL A 35 9.26 -0.03 -1.93
C VAL A 35 8.73 0.96 -0.90
N GLY A 36 7.48 0.81 -0.46
CA GLY A 36 6.90 1.62 0.59
C GLY A 36 5.71 0.94 1.24
N ILE A 37 5.60 1.09 2.55
CA ILE A 37 4.46 0.64 3.35
C ILE A 37 4.01 1.78 4.26
N SER A 38 2.70 1.90 4.53
CA SER A 38 2.18 2.88 5.48
C SER A 38 1.08 2.33 6.38
N ASP A 39 1.01 2.88 7.57
CA ASP A 39 -0.14 2.79 8.49
C ASP A 39 -0.59 4.19 8.92
N THR A 40 -1.51 4.26 9.88
CA THR A 40 -1.99 5.54 10.42
C THR A 40 -0.93 6.36 11.15
N SER A 41 0.22 5.78 11.48
CA SER A 41 1.28 6.45 12.23
C SER A 41 2.40 7.00 11.35
N GLY A 42 2.55 6.51 10.14
CA GLY A 42 3.62 6.89 9.22
C GLY A 42 3.96 5.81 8.22
N SER A 43 5.11 5.94 7.58
CA SER A 43 5.56 5.10 6.48
C SER A 43 6.99 4.63 6.65
N ILE A 44 7.32 3.50 6.00
CA ILE A 44 8.69 3.02 5.79
C ILE A 44 8.92 2.99 4.29
N ILE A 45 10.06 3.52 3.84
CA ILE A 45 10.40 3.65 2.42
C ILE A 45 11.77 3.05 2.18
N ASP A 46 11.88 2.15 1.19
CA ASP A 46 13.15 1.64 0.70
C ASP A 46 13.05 1.31 -0.79
N GLU A 47 13.73 2.08 -1.62
CA GLU A 47 13.72 1.87 -3.08
C GLU A 47 14.32 0.53 -3.52
N LYS A 48 15.16 -0.07 -2.69
CA LYS A 48 15.75 -1.39 -2.92
C LYS A 48 14.81 -2.53 -2.50
N GLY A 49 13.77 -2.20 -1.75
CA GLY A 49 12.78 -3.12 -1.18
C GLY A 49 12.78 -3.11 0.35
N VAL A 50 11.60 -2.86 0.93
CA VAL A 50 11.40 -2.89 2.39
C VAL A 50 11.59 -4.32 2.88
N ASP A 51 12.33 -4.48 3.98
CA ASP A 51 12.41 -5.75 4.71
C ASP A 51 11.03 -6.05 5.35
N LEU A 52 10.22 -6.80 4.62
CA LEU A 52 8.84 -7.09 5.01
C LEU A 52 8.77 -7.99 6.26
N TYR A 53 9.71 -8.91 6.42
CA TYR A 53 9.75 -9.76 7.62
C TYR A 53 9.93 -8.91 8.87
N LYS A 54 10.97 -8.07 8.89
CA LYS A 54 11.22 -7.11 9.96
C LYS A 54 10.04 -6.14 10.16
N ALA A 55 9.41 -5.67 9.07
CA ALA A 55 8.27 -4.76 9.16
C ALA A 55 7.06 -5.39 9.86
N VAL A 56 6.77 -6.66 9.57
CA VAL A 56 5.69 -7.41 10.25
C VAL A 56 6.01 -7.59 11.73
N GLU A 57 7.22 -8.06 12.07
CA GLU A 57 7.63 -8.23 13.48
C GLU A 57 7.55 -6.93 14.28
N GLU A 58 8.11 -5.85 13.74
CA GLU A 58 8.11 -4.53 14.38
C GLU A 58 6.69 -3.99 14.56
N LYS A 59 5.83 -4.16 13.53
CA LYS A 59 4.43 -3.74 13.60
C LYS A 59 3.63 -4.53 14.64
N VAL A 60 3.83 -5.83 14.73
CA VAL A 60 3.17 -6.68 15.75
C VAL A 60 3.64 -6.27 17.14
N ARG A 61 4.95 -6.09 17.33
CA ARG A 61 5.54 -5.78 18.64
C ARG A 61 5.21 -4.37 19.13
N LYS A 62 5.20 -3.38 18.23
CA LYS A 62 5.11 -1.94 18.60
C LYS A 62 3.76 -1.30 18.25
N GLY A 63 2.92 -1.98 17.47
CA GLY A 63 1.62 -1.49 17.04
C GLY A 63 1.67 -0.34 16.00
N SER A 64 2.86 0.14 15.63
CA SER A 64 3.04 1.37 14.87
C SER A 64 4.33 1.31 14.04
N LEU A 65 4.24 1.71 12.76
CA LEU A 65 5.40 1.76 11.88
C LEU A 65 6.39 2.86 12.29
N ILE A 66 5.89 4.02 12.73
CA ILE A 66 6.78 5.12 13.14
C ILE A 66 7.58 4.81 14.40
N ARG A 67 7.10 3.91 15.26
CA ARG A 67 7.81 3.43 16.44
C ARG A 67 8.78 2.29 16.15
N SER A 68 8.83 1.80 14.92
CA SER A 68 9.72 0.72 14.50
C SER A 68 11.21 1.12 14.58
N ASN A 69 12.09 0.12 14.51
CA ASN A 69 13.55 0.33 14.46
C ASN A 69 14.08 0.49 13.02
N PHE A 70 13.24 0.98 12.10
CA PHE A 70 13.67 1.34 10.76
C PHE A 70 14.27 2.75 10.74
N GLU A 71 15.41 2.93 10.10
CA GLU A 71 16.04 4.24 9.92
C GLU A 71 15.33 5.06 8.83
N ASN A 72 14.77 4.37 7.84
CA ASN A 72 14.06 4.93 6.69
C ASN A 72 12.55 5.10 6.92
N LYS A 73 12.10 5.16 8.16
CA LYS A 73 10.75 5.56 8.52
C LYS A 73 10.54 7.07 8.32
N ARG A 74 9.33 7.44 7.93
CA ARG A 74 8.92 8.82 7.68
C ARG A 74 7.54 9.06 8.28
N PRO A 75 7.25 10.27 8.78
CA PRO A 75 5.91 10.63 9.27
C PRO A 75 4.96 10.95 8.10
N PHE A 76 5.10 10.24 6.99
CA PHE A 76 4.28 10.46 5.81
C PHE A 76 2.93 9.77 5.93
N SER A 77 1.88 10.49 5.57
CA SER A 77 0.57 9.93 5.27
C SER A 77 0.62 9.02 4.04
N GLY A 78 -0.43 8.24 3.81
CA GLY A 78 -0.53 7.45 2.58
C GLY A 78 -0.51 8.29 1.30
N GLU A 79 -1.05 9.51 1.34
CA GLU A 79 -1.02 10.44 0.21
C GLU A 79 0.39 10.92 -0.09
N GLU A 80 1.11 11.34 0.94
CA GLU A 80 2.51 11.76 0.81
C GLU A 80 3.39 10.61 0.32
N LEU A 81 3.14 9.38 0.77
CA LEU A 81 3.86 8.21 0.29
C LEU A 81 3.65 7.99 -1.21
N ILE A 82 2.41 8.12 -1.71
CA ILE A 82 2.11 8.00 -3.15
C ILE A 82 2.81 9.08 -3.98
N ASP A 83 2.97 10.29 -3.44
CA ASP A 83 3.63 11.40 -4.15
C ASP A 83 5.16 11.28 -4.15
N GLN A 84 5.73 10.78 -3.06
CA GLN A 84 7.17 10.81 -2.84
C GLN A 84 7.88 9.55 -3.38
N VAL A 85 7.16 8.46 -3.63
CA VAL A 85 7.77 7.18 -3.99
C VAL A 85 7.32 6.74 -5.38
N GLN A 86 8.29 6.57 -6.28
CA GLN A 86 8.01 6.01 -7.60
C GLN A 86 7.63 4.52 -7.49
N ALA A 87 6.42 4.19 -7.91
CA ALA A 87 5.89 2.83 -7.90
C ALA A 87 5.04 2.53 -9.13
N ASP A 88 4.81 1.26 -9.39
CA ASP A 88 3.96 0.78 -10.48
C ASP A 88 2.55 0.43 -9.99
N VAL A 89 2.45 -0.07 -8.77
CA VAL A 89 1.21 -0.60 -8.19
C VAL A 89 0.99 -0.10 -6.78
N LEU A 90 -0.22 0.35 -6.50
CA LEU A 90 -0.74 0.55 -5.15
C LEU A 90 -1.56 -0.67 -4.72
N VAL A 91 -1.22 -1.27 -3.59
CA VAL A 91 -2.05 -2.23 -2.86
C VAL A 91 -2.71 -1.49 -1.69
N GLU A 92 -4.02 -1.26 -1.79
CA GLU A 92 -4.81 -0.51 -0.82
C GLU A 92 -5.57 -1.49 0.08
N THR A 93 -5.24 -1.49 1.37
CA THR A 93 -5.76 -2.40 2.39
C THR A 93 -6.15 -1.65 3.68
N THR A 94 -6.55 -0.39 3.53
CA THR A 94 -6.99 0.42 4.67
C THR A 94 -8.39 0.00 5.17
N THR A 95 -8.80 0.55 6.30
CA THR A 95 -10.09 0.24 6.91
C THR A 95 -11.25 0.63 5.98
N THR A 96 -12.20 -0.28 5.83
CA THR A 96 -13.38 -0.06 5.00
C THR A 96 -14.36 0.91 5.65
N ASN A 97 -14.73 1.97 4.95
CA ASN A 97 -15.83 2.85 5.27
C ASN A 97 -16.82 2.89 4.11
N ILE A 98 -17.95 2.21 4.24
CA ILE A 98 -18.96 2.09 3.18
C ILE A 98 -19.79 3.36 2.97
N SER A 99 -19.75 4.30 3.91
CA SER A 99 -20.49 5.57 3.80
C SER A 99 -19.74 6.63 3.02
N THR A 100 -18.42 6.70 3.21
CA THR A 100 -17.57 7.72 2.58
C THR A 100 -16.57 7.16 1.56
N GLY A 101 -16.18 5.89 1.73
CA GLY A 101 -15.09 5.28 0.99
C GLY A 101 -13.69 5.65 1.50
N GLU A 102 -13.60 6.57 2.47
CA GLU A 102 -12.32 7.11 2.94
C GLU A 102 -11.67 6.22 4.03
N PRO A 103 -10.35 6.24 4.12
CA PRO A 103 -9.36 6.99 3.34
C PRO A 103 -9.02 6.33 1.99
N GLY A 104 -9.49 5.12 1.74
CA GLY A 104 -9.13 4.32 0.57
C GLY A 104 -9.47 5.03 -0.74
N LEU A 105 -10.61 5.73 -0.81
CA LEU A 105 -11.04 6.44 -2.01
C LEU A 105 -10.04 7.54 -2.42
N THR A 106 -9.57 8.32 -1.47
CA THR A 106 -8.55 9.35 -1.70
C THR A 106 -7.26 8.74 -2.22
N TYR A 107 -6.79 7.64 -1.62
CA TYR A 107 -5.57 6.96 -2.07
C TYR A 107 -5.69 6.37 -3.46
N ILE A 108 -6.82 5.73 -3.77
CA ILE A 108 -7.09 5.18 -5.10
C ILE A 108 -7.11 6.29 -6.16
N ARG A 109 -7.82 7.40 -5.90
CA ARG A 109 -7.87 8.56 -6.80
C ARG A 109 -6.48 9.10 -7.10
N LYS A 110 -5.66 9.25 -6.07
CA LYS A 110 -4.30 9.78 -6.17
C LYS A 110 -3.40 8.83 -6.95
N ALA A 111 -3.42 7.55 -6.63
CA ALA A 111 -2.65 6.54 -7.34
C ALA A 111 -2.98 6.49 -8.83
N LEU A 112 -4.27 6.47 -9.19
CA LEU A 112 -4.72 6.52 -10.58
C LEU A 112 -4.30 7.80 -11.30
N SER A 113 -4.32 8.94 -10.61
CA SER A 113 -3.86 10.23 -11.18
C SER A 113 -2.35 10.25 -11.42
N ASN A 114 -1.58 9.52 -10.63
CA ASN A 114 -0.13 9.34 -10.78
C ASN A 114 0.24 8.18 -11.74
N GLY A 115 -0.76 7.55 -12.39
CA GLY A 115 -0.53 6.47 -13.34
C GLY A 115 -0.27 5.09 -12.74
N LEU A 116 -0.46 4.91 -11.44
CA LEU A 116 -0.28 3.62 -10.79
C LEU A 116 -1.46 2.68 -11.08
N HIS A 117 -1.16 1.40 -11.20
CA HIS A 117 -2.18 0.36 -11.08
C HIS A 117 -2.65 0.25 -9.63
N VAL A 118 -3.92 -0.12 -9.42
CA VAL A 118 -4.50 -0.25 -8.08
C VAL A 118 -5.09 -1.62 -7.87
N VAL A 119 -4.69 -2.25 -6.77
CA VAL A 119 -5.32 -3.45 -6.21
C VAL A 119 -5.90 -3.06 -4.85
N THR A 120 -7.19 -3.26 -4.65
CA THR A 120 -7.83 -2.93 -3.37
C THR A 120 -8.63 -4.09 -2.81
N THR A 121 -8.56 -4.28 -1.50
CA THR A 121 -9.45 -5.17 -0.74
C THR A 121 -10.59 -4.40 -0.08
N ASN A 122 -10.59 -3.08 -0.21
CA ASN A 122 -11.52 -2.17 0.44
C ASN A 122 -12.77 -1.96 -0.41
N LYS A 123 -13.92 -2.40 0.08
CA LYS A 123 -15.20 -2.28 -0.61
C LYS A 123 -15.78 -0.87 -0.61
N GLY A 124 -15.42 -0.04 0.38
CA GLY A 124 -15.94 1.32 0.54
C GLY A 124 -15.80 2.19 -0.72
N PRO A 125 -14.60 2.37 -1.28
CA PRO A 125 -14.39 3.13 -2.51
C PRO A 125 -15.21 2.63 -3.70
N LEU A 126 -15.39 1.30 -3.81
CA LEU A 126 -16.15 0.70 -4.90
C LEU A 126 -17.65 0.96 -4.76
N VAL A 127 -18.18 0.85 -3.53
CA VAL A 127 -19.60 1.14 -3.26
C VAL A 127 -19.92 2.61 -3.52
N THR A 128 -19.07 3.52 -3.08
CA THR A 128 -19.33 4.97 -3.12
C THR A 128 -19.02 5.61 -4.47
N SER A 129 -18.03 5.12 -5.21
CA SER A 129 -17.44 5.90 -6.31
C SER A 129 -17.00 5.09 -7.54
N LEU A 130 -17.46 3.84 -7.70
CA LEU A 130 -17.05 2.99 -8.84
C LEU A 130 -17.21 3.66 -10.23
N PRO A 131 -18.32 4.37 -10.53
CA PRO A 131 -18.48 5.04 -11.84
C PRO A 131 -17.40 6.11 -12.09
N GLU A 132 -17.04 6.87 -11.06
CA GLU A 132 -15.98 7.88 -11.13
C GLU A 132 -14.61 7.23 -11.36
N LEU A 133 -14.30 6.20 -10.58
CA LEU A 133 -13.03 5.48 -10.68
C LEU A 133 -12.84 4.85 -12.06
N LYS A 134 -13.90 4.28 -12.66
CA LYS A 134 -13.88 3.76 -14.04
C LYS A 134 -13.60 4.84 -15.09
N LYS A 135 -14.05 6.07 -14.89
CA LYS A 135 -13.74 7.19 -15.79
C LYS A 135 -12.27 7.58 -15.71
N ARG A 136 -11.66 7.53 -14.52
CA ARG A 136 -10.23 7.81 -14.34
C ARG A 136 -9.36 6.77 -15.03
N LEU A 137 -9.68 5.48 -14.90
CA LEU A 137 -8.97 4.38 -15.57
C LEU A 137 -8.90 4.55 -17.10
N LYS A 138 -9.94 5.11 -17.74
CA LYS A 138 -9.95 5.34 -19.19
C LYS A 138 -9.07 6.50 -19.65
N LYS A 139 -8.69 7.40 -18.74
CA LYS A 139 -7.82 8.55 -19.06
C LYS A 139 -6.33 8.24 -18.87
N THR A 140 -6.02 7.15 -18.21
CA THR A 140 -4.64 6.75 -17.87
C THR A 140 -4.04 5.73 -18.88
N ARG A 141 -4.80 5.38 -19.91
CA ARG A 141 -4.38 4.49 -21.02
C ARG A 141 -3.91 5.24 -22.23
#